data_65e7e0a4beab0d7d97d2466ff0abe442
#
_entry.id   65e7e0a4beab0d7d97d2466ff0abe442
#
_cell.length_a   1.000
_cell.length_b   1.000
_cell.length_c   1.000
_cell.angle_alpha   90.00
_cell.angle_beta   90.00
_cell.angle_gamma   90.00
#
_symmetry.space_group_name_H-M   'P 1'
#
loop_
_entity.id
_entity.type
_entity.pdbx_description
1 polymer ?
#
loop_
_entity_poly.entity_id
_entity_poly.type
_entity_poly.pdbx_seq_one_letter_code
_entity_poly.pdbx_strand_id
1 'polypeptide(L)'
;MNNKQQIQKLRDNAELAMASYGYFHLIGKKFKNDSIYKGRENTEITLYDILDLTYKDYVTTDHTMLINPEYLNGDFTPTQAKRFFERYDLLIHQPNTESGFSATFFYNKESKEYTLAIRGTEFKLEQIKDLINDYYIGINNDNNGKTASKKKESY
;
A
#
# COMPACT_ATOMS: atom_id res chain seq x y z
N MET A 1 -14.93 14.22 22.51
CA MET A 1 -13.83 14.62 21.59
C MET A 1 -13.87 16.11 21.38
N ASN A 2 -12.80 16.84 21.67
CA ASN A 2 -12.73 18.27 21.43
C ASN A 2 -12.46 18.61 19.94
N ASN A 3 -12.59 19.87 19.56
CA ASN A 3 -12.41 20.31 18.17
C ASN A 3 -11.01 19.97 17.62
N LYS A 4 -9.95 20.09 18.44
CA LYS A 4 -8.60 19.78 18.04
C LYS A 4 -8.44 18.28 17.69
N GLN A 5 -9.01 17.41 18.50
CA GLN A 5 -9.02 15.97 18.26
C GLN A 5 -9.83 15.60 17.01
N GLN A 6 -10.96 16.28 16.78
CA GLN A 6 -11.77 16.07 15.58
C GLN A 6 -11.00 16.46 14.30
N ILE A 7 -10.34 17.62 14.32
CA ILE A 7 -9.53 18.11 13.19
C ILE A 7 -8.37 17.14 12.93
N GLN A 8 -7.70 16.67 13.97
CA GLN A 8 -6.61 15.69 13.83
C GLN A 8 -7.12 14.38 13.20
N LYS A 9 -8.26 13.88 13.65
CA LYS A 9 -8.85 12.66 13.09
C LYS A 9 -9.29 12.83 11.63
N LEU A 10 -9.84 13.97 11.26
CA LEU A 10 -10.16 14.29 9.87
C LEU A 10 -8.91 14.32 8.98
N ARG A 11 -7.85 14.94 9.48
CA ARG A 11 -6.54 14.98 8.79
C ARG A 11 -5.98 13.58 8.60
N ASP A 12 -5.99 12.75 9.63
CA ASP A 12 -5.50 11.39 9.57
C ASP A 12 -6.29 10.54 8.57
N ASN A 13 -7.60 10.68 8.57
CA ASN A 13 -8.48 9.99 7.62
C ASN A 13 -8.26 10.46 6.18
N ALA A 14 -8.02 11.74 5.96
CA ALA A 14 -7.70 12.28 4.63
C ALA A 14 -6.37 11.73 4.13
N GLU A 15 -5.35 11.64 4.99
CA GLU A 15 -4.04 11.07 4.65
C GLU A 15 -4.15 9.57 4.31
N LEU A 16 -4.89 8.79 5.10
CA LEU A 16 -5.18 7.39 4.82
C LEU A 16 -5.94 7.21 3.50
N ALA A 17 -6.92 8.06 3.23
CA ALA A 17 -7.65 8.04 1.97
C ALA A 17 -6.74 8.31 0.77
N MET A 18 -5.84 9.29 0.87
CA MET A 18 -4.83 9.56 -0.17
C MET A 18 -3.88 8.37 -0.35
N ALA A 19 -3.39 7.80 0.74
CA ALA A 19 -2.50 6.64 0.70
C ALA A 19 -3.16 5.41 0.05
N SER A 20 -4.47 5.24 0.19
CA SER A 20 -5.21 4.12 -0.40
C SER A 20 -5.18 4.09 -1.94
N TYR A 21 -4.82 5.19 -2.58
CA TYR A 21 -4.61 5.27 -4.03
C TYR A 21 -3.25 4.74 -4.48
N GLY A 22 -2.36 4.40 -3.56
CA GLY A 22 -1.07 3.80 -3.86
C GLY A 22 -1.21 2.41 -4.50
N TYR A 23 -0.39 2.12 -5.49
CA TYR A 23 -0.34 0.81 -6.14
C TYR A 23 0.61 -0.12 -5.42
N PHE A 24 0.27 -0.50 -4.20
CA PHE A 24 1.14 -1.30 -3.32
C PHE A 24 1.46 -2.70 -3.85
N HIS A 25 0.70 -3.21 -4.81
CA HIS A 25 1.02 -4.47 -5.50
C HIS A 25 2.30 -4.37 -6.36
N LEU A 26 2.82 -3.16 -6.59
CA LEU A 26 4.07 -2.94 -7.31
C LEU A 26 5.33 -3.03 -6.42
N ILE A 27 5.17 -3.13 -5.11
CA ILE A 27 6.29 -3.31 -4.18
C ILE A 27 7.06 -4.58 -4.56
N GLY A 28 8.39 -4.47 -4.63
CA GLY A 28 9.26 -5.57 -5.00
C GLY A 28 9.47 -5.75 -6.51
N LYS A 29 8.64 -5.13 -7.34
CA LYS A 29 8.91 -4.99 -8.77
C LYS A 29 10.06 -3.99 -8.99
N LYS A 30 10.61 -3.94 -10.19
CA LYS A 30 11.72 -3.06 -10.51
C LYS A 30 11.28 -1.90 -11.40
N PHE A 31 11.92 -0.75 -11.22
CA PHE A 31 11.81 0.34 -12.18
C PHE A 31 12.37 -0.08 -13.53
N LYS A 32 11.78 0.42 -14.61
CA LYS A 32 12.26 0.18 -15.97
C LYS A 32 13.72 0.57 -16.13
N ASN A 33 14.44 -0.20 -16.95
CA ASN A 33 15.81 0.15 -17.32
C ASN A 33 15.82 1.27 -18.36
N ASP A 34 15.71 2.50 -17.88
CA ASP A 34 15.70 3.69 -18.71
C ASP A 34 16.48 4.81 -18.01
N SER A 35 17.43 5.42 -18.71
CA SER A 35 18.30 6.46 -18.16
C SER A 35 17.56 7.71 -17.66
N ILE A 36 16.31 7.92 -18.08
CA ILE A 36 15.47 9.01 -17.54
C ILE A 36 15.19 8.84 -16.05
N TYR A 37 15.28 7.60 -15.51
CA TYR A 37 14.99 7.29 -14.12
C TYR A 37 16.19 7.50 -13.16
N LYS A 38 17.26 8.14 -13.64
CA LYS A 38 18.36 8.74 -12.88
C LYS A 38 18.82 7.96 -11.64
N GLY A 39 19.40 6.78 -11.86
CA GLY A 39 19.96 5.96 -10.79
C GLY A 39 18.96 5.06 -10.07
N ARG A 40 17.71 5.03 -10.53
CA ARG A 40 16.69 4.07 -10.05
C ARG A 40 16.44 2.93 -11.05
N GLU A 41 17.13 2.96 -12.20
CA GLU A 41 17.00 1.94 -13.24
C GLU A 41 17.27 0.54 -12.67
N ASN A 42 16.39 -0.41 -12.94
CA ASN A 42 16.45 -1.77 -12.43
C ASN A 42 16.49 -1.92 -10.90
N THR A 43 16.29 -0.85 -10.13
CA THR A 43 16.19 -0.95 -8.69
C THR A 43 14.80 -1.37 -8.26
N GLU A 44 14.72 -2.03 -7.11
CA GLU A 44 13.47 -2.48 -6.54
C GLU A 44 12.61 -1.31 -6.05
N ILE A 45 11.31 -1.40 -6.34
CA ILE A 45 10.31 -0.44 -5.88
C ILE A 45 10.03 -0.71 -4.41
N THR A 46 10.23 0.29 -3.58
CA THR A 46 9.98 0.22 -2.14
C THR A 46 8.59 0.73 -1.77
N LEU A 47 8.17 0.41 -0.57
CA LEU A 47 6.93 0.92 0.04
C LEU A 47 6.81 2.45 -0.03
N TYR A 48 7.92 3.15 0.20
CA TYR A 48 7.97 4.62 0.16
C TYR A 48 7.79 5.17 -1.26
N ASP A 49 8.37 4.50 -2.25
CA ASP A 49 8.30 4.90 -3.65
C ASP A 49 6.85 4.90 -4.16
N ILE A 50 6.01 4.01 -3.65
CA ILE A 50 4.59 3.91 -4.06
C ILE A 50 3.82 5.20 -3.77
N LEU A 51 4.09 5.86 -2.64
CA LEU A 51 3.41 7.10 -2.26
C LEU A 51 4.15 8.36 -2.68
N ASP A 52 5.43 8.25 -3.04
CA ASP A 52 6.29 9.40 -3.36
C ASP A 52 5.99 9.95 -4.76
N LEU A 53 5.57 11.21 -4.81
CA LEU A 53 5.25 11.90 -6.06
C LEU A 53 6.47 12.06 -7.00
N THR A 54 7.70 11.93 -6.47
CA THR A 54 8.94 11.98 -7.28
C THR A 54 8.93 10.90 -8.35
N TYR A 55 8.35 9.73 -8.06
CA TYR A 55 8.29 8.58 -8.96
C TYR A 55 6.95 8.43 -9.67
N LYS A 56 6.07 9.43 -9.56
CA LYS A 56 4.81 9.42 -10.29
C LYS A 56 5.07 9.26 -11.79
N ASP A 57 4.28 8.40 -12.43
CA ASP A 57 4.39 8.02 -13.84
C ASP A 57 5.63 7.17 -14.21
N TYR A 58 6.48 6.81 -13.26
CA TYR A 58 7.57 5.87 -13.51
C TYR A 58 7.01 4.47 -13.78
N VAL A 59 7.59 3.80 -14.77
CA VAL A 59 7.12 2.50 -15.29
C VAL A 59 7.91 1.36 -14.67
N THR A 60 7.22 0.24 -14.44
CA THR A 60 7.86 -1.01 -14.00
C THR A 60 8.43 -1.79 -15.17
N THR A 61 9.38 -2.70 -14.87
CA THR A 61 9.99 -3.61 -15.86
C THR A 61 9.16 -4.86 -16.13
N ASP A 62 8.07 -5.06 -15.43
CA ASP A 62 7.27 -6.27 -15.59
C ASP A 62 6.55 -6.26 -16.94
N HIS A 63 7.17 -6.94 -17.91
CA HIS A 63 6.77 -6.99 -19.32
C HIS A 63 5.68 -8.02 -19.63
N THR A 64 5.08 -8.64 -18.64
CA THR A 64 4.05 -9.64 -18.87
C THR A 64 2.79 -9.04 -19.48
N MET A 65 2.68 -7.70 -19.44
CA MET A 65 1.61 -6.95 -20.08
C MET A 65 2.18 -5.96 -21.11
N LEU A 66 2.44 -6.41 -22.30
CA LEU A 66 2.81 -5.55 -23.45
C LEU A 66 1.78 -4.45 -23.77
N ILE A 67 0.58 -4.53 -23.21
CA ILE A 67 -0.55 -3.70 -23.57
C ILE A 67 -0.82 -2.60 -22.53
N ASN A 68 -0.47 -2.77 -21.26
CA ASN A 68 -0.66 -1.77 -20.22
C ASN A 68 0.54 -1.78 -19.24
N PRO A 69 1.56 -0.95 -19.49
CA PRO A 69 2.62 -0.76 -18.53
C PRO A 69 2.02 -0.21 -17.23
N GLU A 70 2.44 -0.77 -16.10
CA GLU A 70 2.02 -0.27 -14.80
C GLU A 70 2.88 0.93 -14.42
N TYR A 71 2.24 1.99 -13.95
CA TYR A 71 2.85 3.24 -13.52
C TYR A 71 2.68 3.43 -12.03
N LEU A 72 3.68 4.04 -11.39
CA LEU A 72 3.52 4.54 -10.04
C LEU A 72 2.63 5.80 -10.06
N ASN A 73 1.85 5.99 -9.01
CA ASN A 73 0.89 7.09 -8.91
C ASN A 73 0.86 7.72 -7.52
N GLY A 74 2.01 7.88 -6.90
CA GLY A 74 2.12 8.54 -5.60
C GLY A 74 1.88 10.04 -5.68
N ASP A 75 1.25 10.59 -4.65
CA ASP A 75 0.94 12.02 -4.52
C ASP A 75 1.51 12.64 -3.23
N PHE A 76 2.22 11.87 -2.42
CA PHE A 76 2.89 12.37 -1.23
C PHE A 76 4.25 12.98 -1.57
N THR A 77 4.64 14.02 -0.85
CA THR A 77 6.06 14.42 -0.87
C THR A 77 6.93 13.30 -0.29
N PRO A 78 8.24 13.24 -0.60
CA PRO A 78 9.14 12.25 -0.02
C PRO A 78 9.07 12.22 1.52
N THR A 79 9.01 13.39 2.15
CA THR A 79 8.90 13.52 3.61
C THR A 79 7.57 13.00 4.15
N GLN A 80 6.47 13.28 3.46
CA GLN A 80 5.15 12.77 3.84
C GLN A 80 5.09 11.25 3.73
N ALA A 81 5.61 10.67 2.65
CA ALA A 81 5.66 9.21 2.46
C ALA A 81 6.44 8.54 3.60
N LYS A 82 7.60 9.10 3.96
CA LYS A 82 8.41 8.60 5.07
C LYS A 82 7.66 8.65 6.40
N ARG A 83 7.07 9.81 6.74
CA ARG A 83 6.31 10.00 7.99
C ARG A 83 5.08 9.12 8.06
N PHE A 84 4.42 8.89 6.93
CA PHE A 84 3.26 8.01 6.87
C PHE A 84 3.64 6.60 7.32
N PHE A 85 4.70 6.01 6.78
CA PHE A 85 5.12 4.65 7.14
C PHE A 85 5.88 4.55 8.46
N GLU A 86 6.33 5.66 9.03
CA GLU A 86 6.76 5.70 10.45
C GLU A 86 5.56 5.49 11.40
N ARG A 87 4.37 5.92 10.99
CA ARG A 87 3.13 5.89 11.78
C ARG A 87 2.25 4.69 11.47
N TYR A 88 2.16 4.30 10.21
CA TYR A 88 1.29 3.23 9.73
C TYR A 88 2.07 2.05 9.19
N ASP A 89 1.61 0.85 9.55
CA ASP A 89 1.99 -0.37 8.84
C ASP A 89 0.96 -0.69 7.76
N LEU A 90 1.43 -1.07 6.59
CA LEU A 90 0.63 -1.69 5.55
C LEU A 90 0.48 -3.17 5.86
N LEU A 91 -0.74 -3.62 6.09
CA LEU A 91 -1.01 -5.01 6.42
C LEU A 91 -1.37 -5.85 5.21
N ILE A 92 -2.31 -5.37 4.41
CA ILE A 92 -2.75 -6.03 3.18
C ILE A 92 -3.25 -5.00 2.18
N HIS A 93 -3.07 -5.30 0.91
CA HIS A 93 -3.57 -4.50 -0.20
C HIS A 93 -4.24 -5.39 -1.23
N GLN A 94 -5.52 -5.12 -1.50
CA GLN A 94 -6.25 -5.67 -2.62
C GLN A 94 -6.16 -4.66 -3.77
N PRO A 95 -5.43 -4.96 -4.85
CA PRO A 95 -5.38 -4.09 -6.03
C PRO A 95 -6.73 -4.03 -6.72
N ASN A 96 -6.88 -3.09 -7.65
CA ASN A 96 -8.12 -2.94 -8.41
C ASN A 96 -8.58 -4.24 -9.02
N THR A 97 -9.83 -4.60 -8.74
CA THR A 97 -10.56 -5.65 -9.43
C THR A 97 -11.14 -5.11 -10.74
N GLU A 98 -11.69 -5.98 -11.57
CA GLU A 98 -12.39 -5.59 -12.81
C GLU A 98 -13.56 -4.61 -12.56
N SER A 99 -14.21 -4.72 -11.39
CA SER A 99 -15.26 -3.79 -10.94
C SER A 99 -14.74 -2.47 -10.38
N GLY A 100 -13.42 -2.26 -10.35
CA GLY A 100 -12.81 -1.04 -9.81
C GLY A 100 -12.70 -1.00 -8.29
N PHE A 101 -12.99 -2.10 -7.59
CA PHE A 101 -12.81 -2.20 -6.15
C PHE A 101 -11.33 -2.35 -5.80
N SER A 102 -10.87 -1.58 -4.83
CA SER A 102 -9.57 -1.73 -4.19
C SER A 102 -9.70 -1.45 -2.70
N ALA A 103 -8.95 -2.16 -1.89
CA ALA A 103 -8.95 -1.97 -0.44
C ALA A 103 -7.55 -2.11 0.12
N THR A 104 -7.23 -1.28 1.09
CA THR A 104 -5.95 -1.30 1.78
C THR A 104 -6.16 -1.26 3.28
N PHE A 105 -5.53 -2.17 3.99
CA PHE A 105 -5.67 -2.32 5.42
C PHE A 105 -4.40 -1.82 6.11
N PHE A 106 -4.55 -0.81 6.95
CA PHE A 106 -3.48 -0.15 7.68
C PHE A 106 -3.61 -0.35 9.19
N TYR A 107 -2.48 -0.36 9.86
CA TYR A 107 -2.40 -0.33 11.32
C TYR A 107 -1.67 0.92 11.79
N ASN A 108 -2.33 1.73 12.62
CA ASN A 108 -1.71 2.89 13.24
C ASN A 108 -0.93 2.45 14.48
N LYS A 109 0.39 2.57 14.43
CA LYS A 109 1.30 2.16 15.50
C LYS A 109 1.19 3.03 16.75
N GLU A 110 0.72 4.27 16.61
CA GLU A 110 0.56 5.22 17.71
C GLU A 110 -0.76 4.99 18.44
N SER A 111 -1.89 5.00 17.73
CA SER A 111 -3.23 4.83 18.31
C SER A 111 -3.63 3.38 18.55
N LYS A 112 -2.88 2.41 17.97
CA LYS A 112 -3.19 0.98 18.00
C LYS A 112 -4.52 0.62 17.30
N GLU A 113 -4.90 1.42 16.32
CA GLU A 113 -6.14 1.24 15.57
C GLU A 113 -5.88 0.68 14.17
N TYR A 114 -6.79 -0.16 13.73
CA TYR A 114 -6.82 -0.68 12.36
C TYR A 114 -7.76 0.17 11.51
N THR A 115 -7.35 0.43 10.28
CA THR A 115 -8.18 1.17 9.33
C THR A 115 -8.20 0.46 7.98
N LEU A 116 -9.40 0.18 7.49
CA LEU A 116 -9.63 -0.30 6.14
C LEU A 116 -9.99 0.89 5.25
N ALA A 117 -9.13 1.22 4.31
CA ALA A 117 -9.37 2.24 3.31
C ALA A 117 -9.88 1.58 2.02
N ILE A 118 -11.08 1.93 1.60
CA ILE A 118 -11.75 1.36 0.43
C ILE A 118 -11.78 2.40 -0.67
N ARG A 119 -11.43 1.98 -1.87
CA ARG A 119 -11.54 2.76 -3.09
C ARG A 119 -12.42 2.05 -4.10
N GLY A 120 -13.32 2.80 -4.71
CA GLY A 120 -14.28 2.28 -5.69
C GLY A 120 -15.74 2.48 -5.24
N THR A 121 -16.64 2.48 -6.20
CA THR A 121 -18.08 2.71 -5.97
C THR A 121 -18.88 1.42 -5.82
N GLU A 122 -18.35 0.32 -6.27
CA GLU A 122 -19.01 -0.98 -6.25
C GLU A 122 -18.25 -1.97 -5.36
N PHE A 123 -18.34 -1.80 -4.06
CA PHE A 123 -17.82 -2.79 -3.14
C PHE A 123 -18.94 -3.70 -2.62
N LYS A 124 -18.63 -4.97 -2.44
CA LYS A 124 -19.49 -5.93 -1.77
C LYS A 124 -18.91 -6.23 -0.39
N LEU A 125 -19.77 -6.27 0.62
CA LEU A 125 -19.37 -6.57 1.99
C LEU A 125 -18.63 -7.93 2.09
N GLU A 126 -19.00 -8.88 1.24
CA GLU A 126 -18.36 -10.19 1.14
C GLU A 126 -16.88 -10.10 0.76
N GLN A 127 -16.52 -9.23 -0.20
CA GLN A 127 -15.12 -9.00 -0.60
C GLN A 127 -14.27 -8.47 0.56
N ILE A 128 -14.84 -7.62 1.40
CA ILE A 128 -14.17 -7.09 2.59
C ILE A 128 -13.98 -8.19 3.64
N LYS A 129 -15.00 -9.01 3.85
CA LYS A 129 -14.91 -10.15 4.78
C LYS A 129 -13.85 -11.16 4.33
N ASP A 130 -13.80 -11.47 3.05
CA ASP A 130 -12.79 -12.37 2.49
C ASP A 130 -11.39 -11.82 2.69
N LEU A 131 -11.18 -10.54 2.39
CA LEU A 131 -9.90 -9.86 2.59
C LEU A 131 -9.44 -9.90 4.06
N ILE A 132 -10.35 -9.64 4.99
CA ILE A 132 -10.05 -9.67 6.43
C ILE A 132 -9.78 -11.11 6.89
N ASN A 133 -10.55 -12.07 6.41
CA ASN A 133 -10.35 -13.48 6.74
C ASN A 133 -9.00 -13.98 6.23
N ASP A 134 -8.63 -13.64 5.01
CA ASP A 134 -7.32 -14.00 4.42
C ASP A 134 -6.17 -13.44 5.27
N TYR A 135 -6.31 -12.21 5.76
CA TYR A 135 -5.35 -11.60 6.66
C TYR A 135 -5.21 -12.39 7.98
N TYR A 136 -6.34 -12.75 8.61
CA TYR A 136 -6.32 -13.53 9.86
C TYR A 136 -5.82 -14.96 9.68
N ILE A 137 -6.12 -15.61 8.57
CA ILE A 137 -5.60 -16.95 8.25
C ILE A 137 -4.10 -16.88 8.06
N GLY A 138 -3.58 -15.86 7.37
CA GLY A 138 -2.15 -15.62 7.21
C GLY A 138 -1.43 -15.49 8.56
N ILE A 139 -1.94 -14.66 9.47
CA ILE A 139 -1.37 -14.49 10.82
C ILE A 139 -1.38 -15.79 11.62
N ASN A 140 -2.48 -16.54 11.58
CA ASN A 140 -2.61 -17.78 12.34
C ASN A 140 -1.65 -18.86 11.83
N ASN A 141 -1.44 -18.93 10.52
CA ASN A 141 -0.47 -19.82 9.91
C ASN A 141 0.97 -19.46 10.30
N ASP A 142 1.30 -18.18 10.34
CA ASP A 142 2.61 -17.69 10.77
C ASP A 142 2.85 -17.99 12.27
N ASN A 143 1.83 -17.91 13.10
CA ASN A 143 1.92 -18.24 14.52
C ASN A 143 2.06 -19.74 14.78
N ASN A 144 1.44 -20.58 13.96
CA ASN A 144 1.56 -22.04 14.04
C ASN A 144 2.84 -22.57 13.36
N GLY A 145 3.45 -21.78 12.48
CA GLY A 145 4.69 -22.10 11.78
C GLY A 145 5.98 -21.73 12.52
N LYS A 146 5.91 -21.26 13.77
CA LYS A 146 7.08 -20.85 14.57
C LYS A 146 8.02 -21.95 15.02
N THR A 147 7.97 -23.13 14.40
CA THR A 147 9.01 -24.15 14.52
C THR A 147 9.83 -24.36 13.24
N ALA A 148 9.64 -23.57 12.20
CA ALA A 148 10.45 -23.66 10.98
C ALA A 148 10.72 -22.26 10.40
N SER A 149 11.98 -21.81 10.57
CA SER A 149 12.72 -20.78 9.83
C SER A 149 12.01 -19.44 9.56
N LYS A 150 12.47 -18.43 10.30
CA LYS A 150 12.34 -17.02 9.98
C LYS A 150 12.72 -16.74 8.51
N LYS A 151 11.75 -16.50 7.65
CA LYS A 151 11.88 -15.57 6.55
C LYS A 151 10.99 -14.38 6.88
N LYS A 152 11.61 -13.32 7.33
CA LYS A 152 11.02 -12.00 7.28
C LYS A 152 10.89 -11.62 5.82
N GLU A 153 9.72 -11.68 5.27
CA GLU A 153 9.33 -10.78 4.19
C GLU A 153 8.77 -9.53 4.89
N SER A 154 9.61 -8.53 4.99
CA SER A 154 9.22 -7.19 5.41
C SER A 154 8.77 -6.44 4.17
N TYR A 155 7.52 -6.07 4.13
CA TYR A 155 7.01 -5.04 3.26
C TYR A 155 7.61 -3.69 3.65
#